data_9fc52f424294540880005ee9e47c686e
#
_entry.id   9fc52f424294540880005ee9e47c686e
#
_cell.length_a   1.000
_cell.length_b   1.000
_cell.length_c   1.000
_cell.angle_alpha   90.00
_cell.angle_beta   90.00
_cell.angle_gamma   90.00
#
_symmetry.space_group_name_H-M   'P 1'
#
loop_
_entity.id
_entity.type
_entity.pdbx_description
1 polymer ?
#
loop_
_entity_poly.entity_id
_entity_poly.type
_entity_poly.pdbx_seq_one_letter_code
_entity_poly.pdbx_strand_id
1 'polypeptide(L)'
;MLFRSQYLLDRADWSLLIDDQGEHWRDGGSYNEKVLWYTSGTTGDSKFCSFSQQQLDIMAERICRSYNITANDRYTSIMPLWHAHGQGFYWAAQHAGCETTYLSVKTLKDMPRSSPTFITAIPDILKAIGHLDFDSLRFVRSASAPLPDLLYNKLSKKYQVPIIEAFGMTEALSHCFTNPLNGEQRPGTVGLPNGVEARIDQGRLFIKGPTVFVNDWYDTGDLAEQDPAGYYKIIGRSRDQINVRGIKVNPASLEQQLLAAVPGVTECAVFGT
;
A
#
# COMPACT_ATOMS: atom_id res chain seq x y z
N MET A 1 18.10 -10.23 8.10
CA MET A 1 17.07 -10.43 7.06
C MET A 1 17.22 -11.77 6.33
N LEU A 2 18.44 -12.26 6.08
CA LEU A 2 18.73 -13.57 5.48
C LEU A 2 18.09 -14.79 6.21
N PHE A 3 17.88 -14.70 7.51
CA PHE A 3 17.27 -15.79 8.30
C PHE A 3 15.76 -16.01 8.03
N ARG A 4 15.06 -15.04 7.44
CA ARG A 4 13.60 -15.13 7.21
C ARG A 4 13.26 -15.86 5.91
N SER A 5 14.04 -15.64 4.85
CA SER A 5 13.82 -16.32 3.57
C SER A 5 14.05 -17.84 3.68
N GLN A 6 15.11 -18.28 4.37
CA GLN A 6 15.40 -19.71 4.56
C GLN A 6 14.29 -20.42 5.35
N TYR A 7 13.74 -19.76 6.39
CA TYR A 7 12.64 -20.32 7.17
C TYR A 7 11.33 -20.48 6.35
N LEU A 8 11.10 -19.58 5.40
CA LEU A 8 9.98 -19.67 4.47
C LEU A 8 10.18 -20.78 3.44
N LEU A 9 11.39 -20.92 2.94
CA LEU A 9 11.79 -21.96 1.98
C LEU A 9 11.58 -23.38 2.52
N ASP A 10 11.77 -23.56 3.83
CA ASP A 10 11.69 -24.88 4.47
C ASP A 10 10.25 -25.30 4.82
N ARG A 11 9.27 -24.38 4.81
CA ARG A 11 7.91 -24.65 5.29
C ARG A 11 6.81 -24.59 4.23
N ALA A 12 7.08 -24.06 3.07
CA ALA A 12 6.09 -23.89 2.01
C ALA A 12 6.41 -24.77 0.82
N ASP A 13 5.41 -25.49 0.34
CA ASP A 13 5.44 -26.11 -0.98
C ASP A 13 5.17 -24.96 -2.00
N TRP A 14 6.26 -24.38 -2.55
CA TRP A 14 6.18 -23.22 -3.41
C TRP A 14 6.96 -23.45 -4.71
N SER A 15 6.48 -22.88 -5.80
CA SER A 15 7.14 -22.92 -7.11
C SER A 15 7.91 -21.64 -7.43
N LEU A 16 7.54 -20.51 -6.85
CA LEU A 16 8.23 -19.24 -7.01
C LEU A 16 8.25 -18.47 -5.69
N LEU A 17 9.41 -18.05 -5.24
CA LEU A 17 9.62 -17.09 -4.19
C LEU A 17 10.31 -15.85 -4.79
N ILE A 18 9.83 -14.66 -4.45
CA ILE A 18 10.49 -13.39 -4.77
C ILE A 18 10.88 -12.73 -3.46
N ASP A 19 12.17 -12.55 -3.23
CA ASP A 19 12.73 -11.88 -2.06
C ASP A 19 13.73 -10.78 -2.45
N ASP A 20 14.50 -10.27 -1.49
CA ASP A 20 15.53 -9.25 -1.71
C ASP A 20 16.77 -9.74 -2.48
N GLN A 21 16.88 -11.06 -2.71
CA GLN A 21 17.95 -11.69 -3.51
C GLN A 21 17.49 -11.96 -4.96
N GLY A 22 16.19 -11.81 -5.25
CA GLY A 22 15.62 -12.05 -6.57
C GLY A 22 14.56 -13.16 -6.58
N GLU A 23 14.38 -13.77 -7.75
CA GLU A 23 13.44 -14.86 -7.95
C GLU A 23 14.10 -16.21 -7.65
N HIS A 24 13.46 -17.03 -6.84
CA HIS A 24 13.88 -18.39 -6.52
C HIS A 24 12.84 -19.38 -7.00
N TRP A 25 13.25 -20.34 -7.83
CA TRP A 25 12.39 -21.41 -8.34
C TRP A 25 12.68 -22.73 -7.65
N ARG A 26 11.63 -23.49 -7.33
CA ARG A 26 11.76 -24.86 -6.85
C ARG A 26 11.01 -25.79 -7.79
N ASP A 27 11.71 -26.78 -8.35
CA ASP A 27 11.10 -27.84 -9.16
C ASP A 27 10.40 -28.86 -8.26
N GLY A 28 9.14 -29.22 -8.58
CA GLY A 28 8.49 -30.42 -8.06
C GLY A 28 7.19 -30.25 -7.27
N GLY A 29 6.65 -29.06 -7.12
CA GLY A 29 5.29 -28.85 -6.59
C GLY A 29 4.23 -29.09 -7.68
N SER A 30 3.16 -29.80 -7.37
CA SER A 30 1.96 -29.73 -8.19
C SER A 30 1.53 -28.28 -8.24
N TYR A 31 1.38 -27.72 -9.43
CA TYR A 31 0.91 -26.35 -9.68
C TYR A 31 -0.52 -26.14 -9.15
N ASN A 32 -0.69 -26.18 -7.85
CA ASN A 32 -1.81 -25.57 -7.19
C ASN A 32 -1.49 -24.08 -7.07
N GLU A 33 -1.81 -23.35 -8.11
CA GLU A 33 -1.85 -21.94 -8.45
C GLU A 33 -2.05 -20.98 -7.27
N LYS A 34 -1.20 -21.02 -6.25
CA LYS A 34 -1.32 -20.17 -5.07
C LYS A 34 -0.04 -19.37 -4.85
N VAL A 35 -0.20 -18.08 -4.72
CA VAL A 35 0.86 -17.20 -4.23
C VAL A 35 0.71 -17.06 -2.71
N LEU A 36 1.79 -17.29 -2.00
CA LEU A 36 1.86 -17.13 -0.56
C LEU A 36 2.51 -15.79 -0.23
N TRP A 37 1.78 -14.94 0.48
CA TRP A 37 2.33 -13.71 1.02
C TRP A 37 2.45 -13.83 2.54
N TYR A 38 3.60 -13.37 3.01
CA TYR A 38 3.94 -13.41 4.42
C TYR A 38 3.71 -12.06 5.06
N THR A 39 2.97 -12.03 6.17
CA THR A 39 2.85 -10.84 7.00
C THR A 39 3.60 -11.06 8.31
N SER A 40 4.34 -10.05 8.75
CA SER A 40 4.86 -10.03 10.13
C SER A 40 3.68 -9.82 11.08
N GLY A 41 3.01 -10.90 11.46
CA GLY A 41 1.82 -10.88 12.29
C GLY A 41 1.98 -9.96 13.50
N THR A 42 0.92 -9.24 13.78
CA THR A 42 0.85 -8.25 14.86
C THR A 42 0.86 -8.89 16.26
N THR A 43 0.67 -10.20 16.33
CA THR A 43 0.64 -11.01 17.56
C THR A 43 1.95 -11.75 17.83
N GLY A 44 3.01 -11.50 17.03
CA GLY A 44 4.28 -12.24 17.11
C GLY A 44 4.33 -13.46 16.20
N ASP A 45 3.21 -14.05 15.84
CA ASP A 45 3.13 -15.14 14.88
C ASP A 45 2.89 -14.59 13.47
N SER A 46 3.78 -14.94 12.58
CA SER A 46 3.69 -14.56 11.19
C SER A 46 2.56 -15.31 10.50
N LYS A 47 1.72 -14.60 9.76
CA LYS A 47 0.61 -15.19 9.01
C LYS A 47 0.97 -15.36 7.54
N PHE A 48 0.58 -16.50 6.99
CA PHE A 48 0.60 -16.72 5.54
C PHE A 48 -0.77 -16.42 4.96
N CYS A 49 -0.80 -15.53 3.98
CA CYS A 49 -1.98 -15.27 3.17
C CYS A 49 -1.79 -15.98 1.84
N SER A 50 -2.69 -16.91 1.52
CA SER A 50 -2.64 -17.70 0.28
C SER A 50 -3.67 -17.16 -0.70
N PHE A 51 -3.25 -16.89 -1.93
CA PHE A 51 -4.09 -16.36 -2.99
C PHE A 51 -3.97 -17.20 -4.26
N SER A 52 -5.09 -17.39 -4.96
CA SER A 52 -5.12 -18.03 -6.27
C SER A 52 -4.67 -17.07 -7.37
N GLN A 53 -4.26 -17.62 -8.52
CA GLN A 53 -3.99 -16.82 -9.73
C GLN A 53 -5.20 -15.95 -10.10
N GLN A 54 -6.41 -16.49 -10.02
CA GLN A 54 -7.63 -15.72 -10.28
C GLN A 54 -7.75 -14.48 -9.38
N GLN A 55 -7.37 -14.58 -8.10
CA GLN A 55 -7.39 -13.41 -7.20
C GLN A 55 -6.34 -12.37 -7.58
N LEU A 56 -5.17 -12.80 -8.05
CA LEU A 56 -4.14 -11.89 -8.59
C LEU A 56 -4.64 -11.17 -9.84
N ASP A 57 -5.30 -11.91 -10.76
CA ASP A 57 -5.84 -11.33 -11.98
C ASP A 57 -6.95 -10.29 -11.67
N ILE A 58 -7.86 -10.61 -10.74
CA ILE A 58 -8.88 -9.68 -10.26
C ILE A 58 -8.24 -8.41 -9.66
N MET A 59 -7.19 -8.57 -8.86
CA MET A 59 -6.46 -7.44 -8.29
C MET A 59 -5.80 -6.60 -9.37
N ALA A 60 -5.07 -7.22 -10.30
CA ALA A 60 -4.37 -6.54 -11.38
C ALA A 60 -5.33 -5.75 -12.27
N GLU A 61 -6.41 -6.38 -12.73
CA GLU A 61 -7.46 -5.74 -13.51
C GLU A 61 -8.09 -4.54 -12.77
N ARG A 62 -8.36 -4.71 -11.47
CA ARG A 62 -8.93 -3.66 -10.63
C ARG A 62 -8.00 -2.46 -10.52
N ILE A 63 -6.70 -2.67 -10.28
CA ILE A 63 -5.70 -1.61 -10.24
C ILE A 63 -5.64 -0.91 -11.59
N CYS A 64 -5.56 -1.65 -12.69
CA CYS A 64 -5.54 -1.07 -14.05
C CYS A 64 -6.76 -0.21 -14.31
N ARG A 65 -7.96 -0.69 -13.97
CA ARG A 65 -9.22 0.05 -14.14
C ARG A 65 -9.26 1.32 -13.28
N SER A 66 -8.82 1.24 -12.01
CA SER A 66 -8.85 2.37 -11.07
C SER A 66 -7.98 3.53 -11.51
N TYR A 67 -6.88 3.25 -12.19
CA TYR A 67 -5.89 4.25 -12.59
C TYR A 67 -5.75 4.41 -14.10
N ASN A 68 -6.65 3.77 -14.89
CA ASN A 68 -6.58 3.75 -16.36
C ASN A 68 -5.18 3.36 -16.86
N ILE A 69 -4.60 2.32 -16.25
CA ILE A 69 -3.29 1.81 -16.66
C ILE A 69 -3.44 0.97 -17.93
N THR A 70 -2.61 1.25 -18.93
CA THR A 70 -2.64 0.61 -20.26
C THR A 70 -1.22 0.30 -20.72
N ALA A 71 -1.09 -0.41 -21.84
CA ALA A 71 0.21 -0.70 -22.48
C ALA A 71 1.01 0.55 -22.90
N ASN A 72 0.35 1.71 -22.98
CA ASN A 72 1.04 2.98 -23.27
C ASN A 72 1.71 3.60 -22.05
N ASP A 73 1.49 3.04 -20.86
CA ASP A 73 2.11 3.52 -19.63
C ASP A 73 3.52 2.96 -19.46
N ARG A 74 4.32 3.71 -18.72
CA ARG A 74 5.65 3.31 -18.26
C ARG A 74 5.65 3.29 -16.74
N TYR A 75 5.91 2.13 -16.19
CA TYR A 75 5.98 1.91 -14.75
C TYR A 75 7.43 1.81 -14.29
N THR A 76 7.80 2.60 -13.31
CA THR A 76 9.07 2.42 -12.62
C THR A 76 8.82 1.79 -11.26
N SER A 77 9.16 0.52 -11.13
CA SER A 77 9.05 -0.24 -9.89
C SER A 77 10.16 0.15 -8.94
N ILE A 78 9.79 0.82 -7.85
CA ILE A 78 10.69 1.26 -6.77
C ILE A 78 10.33 0.62 -5.44
N MET A 79 9.11 0.09 -5.34
CA MET A 79 8.67 -0.63 -4.16
C MET A 79 9.17 -2.07 -4.20
N PRO A 80 9.63 -2.63 -3.06
CA PRO A 80 10.12 -4.00 -3.02
C PRO A 80 9.07 -5.01 -3.47
N LEU A 81 9.47 -5.95 -4.34
CA LEU A 81 8.55 -6.97 -4.88
C LEU A 81 8.15 -8.04 -3.85
N TRP A 82 8.86 -8.17 -2.73
CA TRP A 82 8.45 -9.03 -1.62
C TRP A 82 7.40 -8.38 -0.71
N HIS A 83 6.99 -7.13 -1.00
CA HIS A 83 5.95 -6.42 -0.27
C HIS A 83 4.69 -6.29 -1.12
N ALA A 84 3.53 -6.47 -0.51
CA ALA A 84 2.24 -6.43 -1.20
C ALA A 84 2.04 -5.19 -2.10
N HIS A 85 2.50 -4.02 -1.67
CA HIS A 85 2.44 -2.78 -2.45
C HIS A 85 3.21 -2.90 -3.78
N GLY A 86 4.47 -3.36 -3.71
CA GLY A 86 5.31 -3.53 -4.91
C GLY A 86 4.75 -4.60 -5.84
N GLN A 87 4.35 -5.74 -5.30
CA GLN A 87 3.77 -6.84 -6.09
C GLN A 87 2.46 -6.43 -6.76
N GLY A 88 1.55 -5.74 -6.07
CA GLY A 88 0.26 -5.36 -6.64
C GLY A 88 0.42 -4.54 -7.93
N PHE A 89 1.32 -3.56 -7.92
CA PHE A 89 1.57 -2.74 -9.10
C PHE A 89 2.46 -3.42 -10.15
N TYR A 90 3.33 -4.33 -9.74
CA TYR A 90 4.04 -5.19 -10.69
C TYR A 90 3.06 -6.05 -11.50
N TRP A 91 2.15 -6.78 -10.84
CA TRP A 91 1.14 -7.59 -11.52
C TRP A 91 0.20 -6.76 -12.39
N ALA A 92 -0.20 -5.57 -11.93
CA ALA A 92 -1.00 -4.66 -12.73
C ALA A 92 -0.27 -4.18 -13.99
N ALA A 93 1.02 -3.83 -13.87
CA ALA A 93 1.83 -3.43 -15.01
C ALA A 93 2.02 -4.57 -16.02
N GLN A 94 2.27 -5.80 -15.56
CA GLN A 94 2.34 -6.98 -16.43
C GLN A 94 0.99 -7.25 -17.12
N HIS A 95 -0.10 -7.20 -16.38
CA HIS A 95 -1.46 -7.38 -16.91
C HIS A 95 -1.80 -6.35 -17.99
N ALA A 96 -1.40 -5.11 -17.82
CA ALA A 96 -1.63 -4.03 -18.79
C ALA A 96 -0.65 -4.04 -19.97
N GLY A 97 0.45 -4.81 -19.90
CA GLY A 97 1.53 -4.78 -20.89
C GLY A 97 2.38 -3.51 -20.82
N CYS A 98 2.50 -2.88 -19.64
CA CYS A 98 3.31 -1.68 -19.46
C CYS A 98 4.81 -1.96 -19.66
N GLU A 99 5.52 -1.00 -20.24
CA GLU A 99 6.98 -0.96 -20.11
C GLU A 99 7.35 -0.78 -18.63
N THR A 100 8.17 -1.69 -18.08
CA THR A 100 8.52 -1.69 -16.66
C THR A 100 10.02 -1.56 -16.47
N THR A 101 10.44 -0.53 -15.74
CA THR A 101 11.82 -0.31 -15.28
C THR A 101 11.92 -0.60 -13.79
N TYR A 102 12.99 -1.28 -13.36
CA TYR A 102 13.24 -1.58 -11.95
C TYR A 102 14.34 -0.69 -11.41
N LEU A 103 14.07 -0.01 -10.31
CA LEU A 103 15.07 0.79 -9.59
C LEU A 103 15.10 0.39 -8.12
N SER A 104 16.28 0.51 -7.54
CA SER A 104 16.47 0.40 -6.09
C SER A 104 16.40 1.78 -5.43
N VAL A 105 16.23 1.80 -4.10
CA VAL A 105 16.30 3.04 -3.32
C VAL A 105 17.61 3.79 -3.53
N LYS A 106 18.72 3.08 -3.85
CA LYS A 106 20.03 3.69 -4.12
C LYS A 106 20.10 4.43 -5.46
N THR A 107 19.22 4.09 -6.39
CA THR A 107 19.19 4.63 -7.77
C THR A 107 17.98 5.51 -8.05
N LEU A 108 17.24 5.97 -7.03
CA LEU A 108 16.06 6.83 -7.19
C LEU A 108 16.29 8.09 -8.02
N LYS A 109 17.52 8.66 -7.96
CA LYS A 109 17.91 9.82 -8.78
C LYS A 109 17.84 9.58 -10.29
N ASP A 110 17.91 8.32 -10.72
CA ASP A 110 17.85 7.92 -12.13
C ASP A 110 16.41 7.71 -12.62
N MET A 111 15.40 7.83 -11.74
CA MET A 111 14.01 7.61 -12.06
C MET A 111 13.45 8.48 -13.20
N PRO A 112 13.85 9.77 -13.36
CA PRO A 112 13.42 10.56 -14.51
C PRO A 112 13.83 9.98 -15.86
N ARG A 113 14.94 9.23 -15.93
CA ARG A 113 15.42 8.59 -17.18
C ARG A 113 14.47 7.52 -17.71
N SER A 114 13.70 6.88 -16.84
CA SER A 114 12.68 5.89 -17.23
C SER A 114 11.37 6.55 -17.67
N SER A 115 11.28 7.88 -17.56
CA SER A 115 10.11 8.68 -17.96
C SER A 115 8.77 8.06 -17.49
N PRO A 116 8.59 7.78 -16.18
CA PRO A 116 7.40 7.09 -15.71
C PRO A 116 6.14 7.92 -15.98
N THR A 117 5.06 7.26 -16.36
CA THR A 117 3.74 7.90 -16.52
C THR A 117 2.96 7.93 -15.22
N PHE A 118 3.33 7.12 -14.27
CA PHE A 118 2.80 7.17 -12.90
C PHE A 118 3.84 6.69 -11.89
N ILE A 119 3.69 7.16 -10.67
CA ILE A 119 4.52 6.78 -9.51
C ILE A 119 3.60 6.22 -8.44
N THR A 120 3.98 5.09 -7.85
CA THR A 120 3.36 4.57 -6.63
C THR A 120 4.43 4.27 -5.60
N ALA A 121 4.32 4.88 -4.42
CA ALA A 121 5.32 4.74 -3.36
C ALA A 121 4.77 5.06 -1.97
N ILE A 122 5.58 4.79 -0.95
CA ILE A 122 5.35 5.27 0.41
C ILE A 122 5.74 6.74 0.52
N PRO A 123 5.21 7.49 1.51
CA PRO A 123 5.51 8.92 1.68
C PRO A 123 7.00 9.26 1.74
N ASP A 124 7.82 8.43 2.41
CA ASP A 124 9.27 8.69 2.52
C ASP A 124 9.98 8.65 1.16
N ILE A 125 9.62 7.70 0.30
CA ILE A 125 10.14 7.66 -1.06
C ILE A 125 9.65 8.87 -1.86
N LEU A 126 8.35 9.23 -1.74
CA LEU A 126 7.81 10.43 -2.40
C LEU A 126 8.50 11.71 -1.92
N LYS A 127 8.84 11.81 -0.63
CA LYS A 127 9.65 12.90 -0.07
C LYS A 127 11.04 12.94 -0.69
N ALA A 128 11.69 11.77 -0.82
CA ALA A 128 13.04 11.65 -1.38
C ALA A 128 13.10 12.03 -2.86
N ILE A 129 12.10 11.64 -3.68
CA ILE A 129 12.05 11.97 -5.11
C ILE A 129 11.33 13.29 -5.41
N GLY A 130 10.71 13.91 -4.44
CA GLY A 130 9.89 15.12 -4.60
C GLY A 130 10.63 16.36 -5.12
N HIS A 131 11.95 16.31 -5.29
CA HIS A 131 12.76 17.33 -5.94
C HIS A 131 13.05 17.03 -7.42
N LEU A 132 12.82 15.79 -7.89
CA LEU A 132 13.05 15.36 -9.27
C LEU A 132 11.94 15.89 -10.18
N ASP A 133 12.25 16.10 -11.46
CA ASP A 133 11.31 16.51 -12.48
C ASP A 133 10.91 15.32 -13.36
N PHE A 134 9.63 15.28 -13.71
CA PHE A 134 9.05 14.21 -14.53
C PHE A 134 8.10 14.84 -15.57
N ASP A 135 8.39 14.63 -16.83
CA ASP A 135 7.65 15.27 -17.94
C ASP A 135 6.40 14.51 -18.38
N SER A 136 6.22 13.27 -17.92
CA SER A 136 5.19 12.36 -18.42
C SER A 136 4.21 11.84 -17.36
N LEU A 137 4.27 12.36 -16.12
CA LEU A 137 3.40 11.89 -15.06
C LEU A 137 1.93 12.21 -15.33
N ARG A 138 1.08 11.20 -15.11
CA ARG A 138 -0.39 11.33 -15.10
C ARG A 138 -0.96 11.38 -13.69
N PHE A 139 -0.32 10.72 -12.74
CA PHE A 139 -0.67 10.74 -11.32
C PHE A 139 0.49 10.28 -10.44
N VAL A 140 0.40 10.60 -9.16
CA VAL A 140 1.25 10.06 -8.09
C VAL A 140 0.35 9.40 -7.05
N ARG A 141 0.66 8.17 -6.66
CA ARG A 141 -0.08 7.43 -5.64
C ARG A 141 0.77 7.24 -4.38
N SER A 142 0.22 7.59 -3.24
CA SER A 142 0.79 7.34 -1.92
C SER A 142 -0.01 6.27 -1.18
N ALA A 143 0.66 5.29 -0.60
CA ALA A 143 0.02 4.27 0.24
C ALA A 143 1.00 3.68 1.27
N SER A 144 0.50 2.75 2.08
CA SER A 144 1.22 2.02 3.15
C SER A 144 1.59 2.84 4.39
N ALA A 145 1.46 4.15 4.34
CA ALA A 145 1.57 5.06 5.47
C ALA A 145 0.73 6.32 5.21
N PRO A 146 0.32 7.07 6.24
CA PRO A 146 -0.36 8.36 6.08
C PRO A 146 0.52 9.34 5.32
N LEU A 147 -0.06 10.07 4.36
CA LEU A 147 0.63 11.12 3.62
C LEU A 147 0.53 12.44 4.41
N PRO A 148 1.64 13.04 4.86
CA PRO A 148 1.58 14.32 5.53
C PRO A 148 1.05 15.44 4.61
N ASP A 149 0.17 16.31 5.13
CA ASP A 149 -0.45 17.39 4.36
C ASP A 149 0.59 18.31 3.68
N LEU A 150 1.69 18.60 4.36
CA LEU A 150 2.78 19.40 3.80
C LEU A 150 3.41 18.74 2.57
N LEU A 151 3.57 17.40 2.62
CA LEU A 151 4.11 16.64 1.50
C LEU A 151 3.09 16.55 0.36
N TYR A 152 1.81 16.28 0.68
CA TYR A 152 0.72 16.31 -0.30
C TYR A 152 0.71 17.63 -1.06
N ASN A 153 0.68 18.76 -0.35
CA ASN A 153 0.65 20.11 -0.95
C ASN A 153 1.89 20.39 -1.80
N LYS A 154 3.08 19.99 -1.33
CA LYS A 154 4.33 20.15 -2.09
C LYS A 154 4.29 19.36 -3.40
N LEU A 155 3.88 18.09 -3.38
CA LEU A 155 3.81 17.25 -4.57
C LEU A 155 2.75 17.73 -5.55
N SER A 156 1.57 18.09 -5.05
CA SER A 156 0.46 18.63 -5.86
C SER A 156 0.85 19.92 -6.58
N LYS A 157 1.49 20.85 -5.86
CA LYS A 157 1.98 22.09 -6.45
C LYS A 157 3.07 21.86 -7.51
N LYS A 158 3.99 20.91 -7.25
CA LYS A 158 5.11 20.64 -8.14
C LYS A 158 4.68 19.91 -9.40
N TYR A 159 3.96 18.81 -9.26
CA TYR A 159 3.69 17.93 -10.40
C TYR A 159 2.43 18.29 -11.16
N GLN A 160 1.50 19.03 -10.55
CA GLN A 160 0.24 19.47 -11.16
C GLN A 160 -0.58 18.29 -11.76
N VAL A 161 -0.46 17.13 -11.14
CA VAL A 161 -1.22 15.92 -11.44
C VAL A 161 -1.92 15.43 -10.16
N PRO A 162 -2.93 14.57 -10.26
CA PRO A 162 -3.58 13.97 -9.10
C PRO A 162 -2.58 13.30 -8.15
N ILE A 163 -2.64 13.66 -6.86
CA ILE A 163 -1.93 12.99 -5.77
C ILE A 163 -2.95 12.13 -5.05
N ILE A 164 -2.85 10.83 -5.23
CA ILE A 164 -3.87 9.86 -4.82
C ILE A 164 -3.41 9.15 -3.55
N GLU A 165 -4.14 9.34 -2.47
CA GLU A 165 -3.97 8.52 -1.27
C GLU A 165 -4.79 7.25 -1.38
N ALA A 166 -4.21 6.14 -0.95
CA ALA A 166 -4.83 4.83 -1.01
C ALA A 166 -4.42 3.96 0.18
N PHE A 167 -5.25 2.97 0.48
CA PHE A 167 -4.99 1.99 1.53
C PHE A 167 -5.09 0.57 0.98
N GLY A 168 -4.24 -0.28 1.51
CA GLY A 168 -4.24 -1.70 1.24
C GLY A 168 -3.41 -2.46 2.26
N MET A 169 -3.58 -3.75 2.26
CA MET A 169 -2.90 -4.66 3.16
C MET A 169 -2.62 -5.99 2.47
N THR A 170 -1.66 -6.72 2.99
CA THR A 170 -1.27 -8.02 2.43
C THR A 170 -2.45 -8.98 2.38
N GLU A 171 -3.28 -8.96 3.41
CA GLU A 171 -4.45 -9.83 3.58
C GLU A 171 -5.57 -9.57 2.56
N ALA A 172 -5.46 -8.50 1.77
CA ALA A 172 -6.41 -8.15 0.71
C ALA A 172 -5.74 -7.84 -0.63
N LEU A 173 -4.58 -8.44 -0.89
CA LEU A 173 -3.82 -8.24 -2.12
C LEU A 173 -3.53 -6.76 -2.41
N SER A 174 -3.02 -6.04 -1.41
CA SER A 174 -2.45 -4.69 -1.54
C SER A 174 -3.43 -3.53 -1.73
N HIS A 175 -4.61 -3.70 -2.35
CA HIS A 175 -5.40 -2.56 -2.82
C HIS A 175 -6.87 -2.70 -2.44
N CYS A 176 -7.29 -1.96 -1.40
CA CYS A 176 -8.66 -2.03 -0.86
C CYS A 176 -9.42 -0.71 -0.99
N PHE A 177 -8.72 0.43 -0.86
CA PHE A 177 -9.31 1.77 -0.92
C PHE A 177 -8.44 2.68 -1.76
N THR A 178 -9.06 3.60 -2.47
CA THR A 178 -8.36 4.62 -3.23
C THR A 178 -9.21 5.87 -3.39
N ASN A 179 -8.58 7.04 -3.34
CA ASN A 179 -9.17 8.23 -3.91
C ASN A 179 -9.27 8.04 -5.44
N PRO A 180 -10.38 8.45 -6.07
CA PRO A 180 -10.59 8.25 -7.51
C PRO A 180 -9.60 9.08 -8.33
N LEU A 181 -9.04 8.47 -9.41
CA LEU A 181 -8.18 9.22 -10.35
C LEU A 181 -8.96 10.34 -11.05
N ASN A 182 -10.17 10.01 -11.51
CA ASN A 182 -11.06 10.93 -12.22
C ASN A 182 -12.28 11.23 -11.34
N GLY A 183 -12.14 12.10 -10.36
CA GLY A 183 -13.21 12.42 -9.43
C GLY A 183 -12.72 13.32 -8.29
N GLU A 184 -13.57 13.50 -7.29
CA GLU A 184 -13.21 14.25 -6.10
C GLU A 184 -12.14 13.49 -5.31
N GLN A 185 -11.02 14.13 -5.07
CA GLN A 185 -9.98 13.62 -4.18
C GLN A 185 -10.09 14.34 -2.84
N ARG A 186 -10.00 13.59 -1.75
CA ARG A 186 -10.07 14.13 -0.39
C ARG A 186 -8.79 13.84 0.36
N PRO A 187 -7.87 14.82 0.39
CA PRO A 187 -6.61 14.69 1.12
C PRO A 187 -6.84 14.31 2.58
N GLY A 188 -5.96 13.44 3.11
CA GLY A 188 -6.08 12.90 4.46
C GLY A 188 -7.08 11.74 4.59
N THR A 189 -7.73 11.33 3.49
CA THR A 189 -8.54 10.10 3.42
C THR A 189 -7.88 9.06 2.52
N VAL A 190 -8.19 7.79 2.76
CA VAL A 190 -7.76 6.70 1.88
C VAL A 190 -8.72 6.47 0.72
N GLY A 191 -9.75 7.31 0.60
CA GLY A 191 -10.73 7.26 -0.48
C GLY A 191 -11.90 6.32 -0.22
N LEU A 192 -12.42 5.79 -1.31
CA LEU A 192 -13.58 4.89 -1.35
C LEU A 192 -13.14 3.43 -1.38
N PRO A 193 -13.99 2.48 -0.90
CA PRO A 193 -13.74 1.05 -1.09
C PRO A 193 -13.57 0.71 -2.57
N ASN A 194 -12.58 -0.11 -2.87
CA ASN A 194 -12.23 -0.50 -4.23
C ASN A 194 -12.13 -2.02 -4.34
N GLY A 195 -13.19 -2.63 -4.87
CA GLY A 195 -13.30 -4.09 -5.02
C GLY A 195 -13.40 -4.86 -3.70
N VAL A 196 -13.75 -4.17 -2.64
CA VAL A 196 -14.11 -4.74 -1.34
C VAL A 196 -15.38 -4.07 -0.83
N GLU A 197 -16.16 -4.79 -0.06
CA GLU A 197 -17.15 -4.23 0.85
C GLU A 197 -16.41 -3.78 2.11
N ALA A 198 -16.85 -2.69 2.72
CA ALA A 198 -16.26 -2.16 3.94
C ALA A 198 -17.35 -1.73 4.93
N ARG A 199 -17.06 -1.95 6.22
CA ARG A 199 -17.90 -1.45 7.31
C ARG A 199 -17.05 -1.06 8.49
N ILE A 200 -17.57 -0.15 9.30
CA ILE A 200 -16.98 0.23 10.58
C ILE A 200 -17.89 -0.31 11.69
N ASP A 201 -17.31 -1.06 12.61
CA ASP A 201 -17.98 -1.55 13.81
C ASP A 201 -17.13 -1.21 15.03
N GLN A 202 -17.73 -0.48 15.98
CA GLN A 202 -17.05 0.07 17.16
C GLN A 202 -15.72 0.79 16.82
N GLY A 203 -15.71 1.56 15.72
CA GLY A 203 -14.54 2.28 15.24
C GLY A 203 -13.51 1.42 14.49
N ARG A 204 -13.67 0.10 14.42
CA ARG A 204 -12.77 -0.83 13.70
C ARG A 204 -13.22 -1.04 12.27
N LEU A 205 -12.26 -1.06 11.37
CA LEU A 205 -12.51 -1.31 9.95
C LEU A 205 -12.54 -2.81 9.65
N PHE A 206 -13.62 -3.25 9.04
CA PHE A 206 -13.78 -4.60 8.49
C PHE A 206 -13.93 -4.53 6.98
N ILE A 207 -13.33 -5.49 6.29
CA ILE A 207 -13.41 -5.61 4.83
C ILE A 207 -13.82 -7.03 4.42
N LYS A 208 -14.49 -7.15 3.27
CA LYS A 208 -14.83 -8.41 2.62
C LYS A 208 -14.75 -8.25 1.11
N GLY A 209 -14.27 -9.27 0.40
CA GLY A 209 -14.22 -9.20 -1.05
C GLY A 209 -13.42 -10.33 -1.68
N PRO A 210 -13.42 -10.44 -3.01
CA PRO A 210 -12.82 -11.56 -3.72
C PRO A 210 -11.30 -11.63 -3.58
N THR A 211 -10.63 -10.53 -3.23
CA THR A 211 -9.19 -10.45 -3.01
C THR A 211 -8.79 -10.47 -1.54
N VAL A 212 -9.73 -10.62 -0.62
CA VAL A 212 -9.46 -10.85 0.80
C VAL A 212 -9.16 -12.34 0.99
N PHE A 213 -8.12 -12.66 1.75
CA PHE A 213 -7.63 -14.05 1.89
C PHE A 213 -8.61 -14.98 2.64
N VAL A 214 -9.64 -14.42 3.27
CA VAL A 214 -10.75 -15.14 3.91
C VAL A 214 -12.08 -14.85 3.18
N ASN A 215 -12.99 -15.82 3.19
CA ASN A 215 -14.28 -15.70 2.50
C ASN A 215 -15.35 -14.99 3.33
N ASP A 216 -14.97 -14.29 4.40
CA ASP A 216 -15.88 -13.55 5.28
C ASP A 216 -15.30 -12.19 5.66
N TRP A 217 -15.99 -11.45 6.53
CA TRP A 217 -15.53 -10.18 7.05
C TRP A 217 -14.19 -10.36 7.79
N TYR A 218 -13.20 -9.62 7.31
CA TYR A 218 -11.87 -9.57 7.90
C TYR A 218 -11.68 -8.29 8.69
N ASP A 219 -11.33 -8.43 9.97
CA ASP A 219 -10.93 -7.32 10.81
C ASP A 219 -9.51 -6.88 10.46
N THR A 220 -9.38 -5.67 9.90
CA THR A 220 -8.08 -5.14 9.47
C THR A 220 -7.16 -4.80 10.63
N GLY A 221 -7.72 -4.64 11.84
CA GLY A 221 -7.03 -4.12 13.00
C GLY A 221 -6.85 -2.59 12.97
N ASP A 222 -7.30 -1.93 11.91
CA ASP A 222 -7.27 -0.48 11.79
C ASP A 222 -8.53 0.15 12.39
N LEU A 223 -8.38 1.35 12.91
CA LEU A 223 -9.46 2.24 13.29
C LEU A 223 -9.74 3.19 12.14
N ALA A 224 -11.01 3.40 11.84
CA ALA A 224 -11.41 4.24 10.72
C ALA A 224 -12.66 5.07 11.03
N GLU A 225 -12.80 6.15 10.28
CA GLU A 225 -13.99 6.98 10.18
C GLU A 225 -14.43 7.01 8.72
N GLN A 226 -15.74 7.22 8.50
CA GLN A 226 -16.30 7.41 7.18
C GLN A 226 -17.05 8.73 7.15
N ASP A 227 -16.81 9.54 6.14
CA ASP A 227 -17.54 10.76 5.94
C ASP A 227 -18.91 10.51 5.27
N PRO A 228 -19.82 11.53 5.24
CA PRO A 228 -21.15 11.39 4.63
C PRO A 228 -21.13 11.07 3.12
N ALA A 229 -20.01 11.31 2.42
CA ALA A 229 -19.83 11.00 1.01
C ALA A 229 -19.22 9.61 0.78
N GLY A 230 -18.96 8.87 1.86
CA GLY A 230 -18.47 7.49 1.81
C GLY A 230 -16.95 7.34 1.81
N TYR A 231 -16.18 8.43 1.93
CA TYR A 231 -14.71 8.36 2.01
C TYR A 231 -14.26 7.90 3.39
N TYR A 232 -13.29 7.00 3.40
CA TYR A 232 -12.72 6.46 4.62
C TYR A 232 -11.43 7.18 5.00
N LYS A 233 -11.26 7.38 6.30
CA LYS A 233 -10.04 7.88 6.92
C LYS A 233 -9.54 6.87 7.94
N ILE A 234 -8.30 6.42 7.78
CA ILE A 234 -7.63 5.58 8.79
C ILE A 234 -7.10 6.51 9.89
N ILE A 235 -7.52 6.25 11.12
CA ILE A 235 -7.14 7.08 12.27
C ILE A 235 -6.11 6.42 13.17
N GLY A 236 -5.77 5.16 12.94
CA GLY A 236 -4.71 4.44 13.62
C GLY A 236 -4.95 2.94 13.72
N ARG A 237 -4.17 2.26 14.55
CA ARG A 237 -4.30 0.84 14.84
C ARG A 237 -5.00 0.62 16.19
N SER A 238 -5.91 -0.36 16.25
CA SER A 238 -6.65 -0.66 17.48
C SER A 238 -5.74 -1.14 18.62
N ARG A 239 -4.67 -1.85 18.28
CA ARG A 239 -3.67 -2.37 19.23
C ARG A 239 -2.71 -1.30 19.77
N ASP A 240 -2.50 -0.22 18.99
CA ASP A 240 -1.54 0.83 19.35
C ASP A 240 -2.19 1.90 20.24
N GLN A 241 -3.49 1.76 20.53
CA GLN A 241 -4.19 2.67 21.43
C GLN A 241 -3.60 2.62 22.84
N ILE A 242 -3.27 3.79 23.37
CA ILE A 242 -2.81 3.97 24.74
C ILE A 242 -4.02 4.16 25.65
N ASN A 243 -4.09 3.39 26.73
CA ASN A 243 -5.14 3.55 27.73
C ASN A 243 -4.65 4.49 28.84
N VAL A 244 -5.18 5.70 28.87
CA VAL A 244 -4.88 6.68 29.92
C VAL A 244 -6.08 6.78 30.85
N ARG A 245 -6.04 6.09 31.97
CA ARG A 245 -7.12 6.12 33.00
C ARG A 245 -8.51 5.78 32.41
N GLY A 246 -8.59 4.79 31.55
CA GLY A 246 -9.83 4.37 30.91
C GLY A 246 -10.17 5.11 29.60
N ILE A 247 -9.42 6.15 29.26
CA ILE A 247 -9.57 6.87 27.99
C ILE A 247 -8.62 6.25 26.97
N LYS A 248 -9.15 5.80 25.85
CA LYS A 248 -8.37 5.30 24.73
C LYS A 248 -7.84 6.47 23.90
N VAL A 249 -6.53 6.61 23.87
CA VAL A 249 -5.81 7.64 23.10
C VAL A 249 -5.16 6.98 21.89
N ASN A 250 -5.35 7.57 20.72
CA ASN A 250 -4.70 7.13 19.50
C ASN A 250 -3.39 7.93 19.28
N PRO A 251 -2.20 7.29 19.38
CA PRO A 251 -0.92 7.96 19.20
C PRO A 251 -0.81 8.70 17.86
N ALA A 252 -1.17 8.04 16.76
CA ALA A 252 -1.06 8.61 15.42
C ALA A 252 -1.87 9.90 15.26
N SER A 253 -3.05 9.97 15.88
CA SER A 253 -3.88 11.20 15.86
C SER A 253 -3.23 12.35 16.63
N LEU A 254 -2.61 12.06 17.78
CA LEU A 254 -1.88 13.07 18.55
C LEU A 254 -0.61 13.52 17.83
N GLU A 255 0.11 12.60 17.22
CA GLU A 255 1.29 12.91 16.42
C GLU A 255 0.95 13.87 15.27
N GLN A 256 -0.12 13.62 14.53
CA GLN A 256 -0.59 14.54 13.48
C GLN A 256 -0.96 15.92 14.02
N GLN A 257 -1.65 15.98 15.17
CA GLN A 257 -2.00 17.26 15.81
C GLN A 257 -0.77 18.03 16.27
N LEU A 258 0.23 17.35 16.86
CA LEU A 258 1.49 17.95 17.28
C LEU A 258 2.29 18.49 16.09
N LEU A 259 2.40 17.73 15.01
CA LEU A 259 3.09 18.17 13.79
C LEU A 259 2.41 19.37 13.15
N ALA A 260 1.09 19.47 13.23
CA ALA A 260 0.34 20.62 12.71
C ALA A 260 0.44 21.86 13.63
N ALA A 261 0.48 21.65 14.96
CA ALA A 261 0.40 22.72 15.93
C ALA A 261 1.76 23.35 16.29
N VAL A 262 2.86 22.60 16.14
CA VAL A 262 4.20 23.03 16.61
C VAL A 262 5.13 23.28 15.41
N PRO A 263 5.35 24.56 15.03
CA PRO A 263 6.26 24.89 13.95
C PRO A 263 7.69 24.39 14.21
N GLY A 264 8.31 23.81 13.17
CA GLY A 264 9.69 23.31 13.24
C GLY A 264 9.83 21.87 13.73
N VAL A 265 8.77 21.24 14.23
CA VAL A 265 8.73 19.78 14.48
C VAL A 265 8.48 19.06 13.16
N THR A 266 9.39 18.20 12.75
CA THR A 266 9.28 17.41 11.50
C THR A 266 8.87 15.97 11.76
N GLU A 267 9.13 15.46 12.97
CA GLU A 267 8.78 14.10 13.39
C GLU A 267 8.48 14.11 14.90
N CYS A 268 7.52 13.31 15.32
CA CYS A 268 7.23 13.06 16.73
C CYS A 268 6.72 11.63 16.91
N ALA A 269 6.84 11.10 18.12
CA ALA A 269 6.30 9.82 18.50
C ALA A 269 5.59 9.96 19.85
N VAL A 270 4.37 9.42 19.93
CA VAL A 270 3.57 9.37 21.17
C VAL A 270 3.51 7.93 21.65
N PHE A 271 3.89 7.72 22.91
CA PHE A 271 3.86 6.39 23.55
C PHE A 271 3.37 6.49 25.00
N GLY A 272 2.78 5.39 25.46
CA GLY A 272 2.39 5.24 26.86
C GLY A 272 3.58 4.80 27.73
N THR A 273 3.62 5.29 28.96
CA THR A 273 4.58 4.88 30.01
C THR A 273 3.85 4.13 31.11
#